data_d041868abdcdcfce98f9d55be5422ea0
#
_entry.id   d041868abdcdcfce98f9d55be5422ea0
#
_cell.length_a   1.000
_cell.length_b   1.000
_cell.length_c   1.000
_cell.angle_alpha   90.00
_cell.angle_beta   90.00
_cell.angle_gamma   90.00
#
_symmetry.space_group_name_H-M   'P 1'
#
loop_
_entity.id
_entity.type
_entity.pdbx_description
1 polymer ?
#
loop_
_entity_poly.entity_id
_entity_poly.type
_entity_poly.pdbx_seq_one_letter_code
_entity_poly.pdbx_strand_id
1 'polypeptide(L)'
;MKQFRALLSAATGRIALSAMATAAFVSLADPAQLRAQSADLVLCARLAADPADPDKPVDVRGTPDVAPSDIATAIKFCKTAAGSSRRALYQLGRAYAANRQLPEAIAAWRKAADKGSTSAMVELGVLYGTGSGIAKDEAQARKLFERAAQAGNPRGISNLAALGGGGGASPDPARARELLAKAAETNAEAQYQLGLMLAEGTGGPQDDAGARTLFEKAAAQNHPGALERMGAFTQEGRGGAKDSDAAKAYYGRAAALGNEDAKKALKRLECPYAIKDKRGNFVTNLCF
;
A
#
# COMPACT_ATOMS: atom_id res chain seq x y z
N MET A 1 61.37 33.64 -55.21
CA MET A 1 61.74 32.54 -56.09
C MET A 1 60.55 31.59 -56.20
N LYS A 2 60.08 31.42 -57.41
CA LYS A 2 59.35 30.28 -57.99
C LYS A 2 58.10 29.80 -57.21
N GLN A 3 56.91 30.15 -57.71
CA GLN A 3 56.13 29.47 -58.70
C GLN A 3 55.78 28.01 -58.28
N PHE A 4 54.46 27.75 -58.11
CA PHE A 4 53.72 27.08 -59.15
C PHE A 4 52.18 27.23 -58.93
N ARG A 5 51.57 27.50 -60.04
CA ARG A 5 50.18 27.65 -60.34
C ARG A 5 49.43 26.32 -60.46
N ALA A 6 48.09 26.46 -60.30
CA ALA A 6 47.03 25.73 -61.03
C ALA A 6 46.67 24.33 -60.40
N LEU A 7 45.40 24.00 -60.19
CA LEU A 7 44.29 23.96 -61.14
C LEU A 7 42.94 23.92 -60.43
N LEU A 8 42.01 24.70 -60.95
CA LEU A 8 40.57 24.54 -60.67
C LEU A 8 40.10 23.14 -61.14
N SER A 9 39.32 22.46 -60.29
CA SER A 9 38.32 21.50 -60.78
C SER A 9 37.10 21.60 -59.90
N ALA A 10 36.03 22.05 -60.51
CA ALA A 10 34.71 22.09 -59.91
C ALA A 10 34.18 20.69 -59.69
N ALA A 11 33.87 20.35 -58.45
CA ALA A 11 33.02 19.21 -58.14
C ALA A 11 31.90 19.68 -57.23
N THR A 12 30.75 19.89 -57.84
CA THR A 12 29.47 20.10 -57.21
C THR A 12 29.10 18.87 -56.41
N GLY A 13 29.52 18.83 -55.14
CA GLY A 13 29.12 17.83 -54.19
C GLY A 13 27.89 18.36 -53.38
N ARG A 14 26.73 17.84 -53.70
CA ARG A 14 25.49 18.05 -52.93
C ARG A 14 25.75 17.52 -51.53
N ILE A 15 25.80 18.44 -50.56
CA ILE A 15 25.75 18.11 -49.13
C ILE A 15 24.28 17.77 -48.84
N ALA A 16 24.00 16.47 -48.81
CA ALA A 16 22.75 15.96 -48.24
C ALA A 16 22.81 16.18 -46.73
N LEU A 17 22.12 17.22 -46.26
CA LEU A 17 21.77 17.34 -44.85
C LEU A 17 20.84 16.15 -44.49
N SER A 18 21.41 15.07 -43.94
CA SER A 18 20.63 14.08 -43.24
C SER A 18 20.15 14.71 -41.91
N ALA A 19 18.98 15.35 -41.99
CA ALA A 19 18.20 15.62 -40.80
C ALA A 19 17.78 14.28 -40.21
N MET A 20 18.56 13.78 -39.24
CA MET A 20 18.06 12.74 -38.32
C MET A 20 16.97 13.38 -37.46
N ALA A 21 15.75 13.33 -38.00
CA ALA A 21 14.56 13.50 -37.20
C ALA A 21 14.52 12.29 -36.24
N THR A 22 15.00 12.46 -35.00
CA THR A 22 14.64 11.61 -33.87
C THR A 22 13.14 11.81 -33.67
N ALA A 23 12.35 11.00 -34.38
CA ALA A 23 10.95 10.82 -34.07
C ALA A 23 10.92 10.22 -32.66
N ALA A 24 10.68 11.11 -31.67
CA ALA A 24 10.21 10.67 -30.38
C ALA A 24 8.90 9.90 -30.66
N PHE A 25 8.97 8.59 -30.68
CA PHE A 25 7.79 7.76 -30.58
C PHE A 25 7.19 8.05 -29.19
N VAL A 26 6.38 9.10 -29.12
CA VAL A 26 5.31 9.16 -28.14
C VAL A 26 4.44 7.96 -28.52
N SER A 27 4.67 6.86 -27.82
CA SER A 27 3.79 5.70 -27.82
C SER A 27 2.44 6.21 -27.32
N LEU A 28 1.63 6.73 -28.24
CA LEU A 28 0.19 6.88 -28.01
C LEU A 28 -0.24 5.45 -27.68
N ALA A 29 -0.53 5.21 -26.41
CA ALA A 29 -1.11 3.95 -25.99
C ALA A 29 -2.27 3.67 -26.94
N ASP A 30 -2.14 2.59 -27.70
CA ASP A 30 -3.15 2.12 -28.61
C ASP A 30 -4.48 2.09 -27.86
N PRO A 31 -5.53 2.82 -28.29
CA PRO A 31 -6.84 2.75 -27.64
C PRO A 31 -7.39 1.32 -27.58
N ALA A 32 -6.87 0.39 -28.35
CA ALA A 32 -7.13 -1.05 -28.21
C ALA A 32 -6.38 -1.70 -27.01
N GLN A 33 -5.36 -1.07 -26.44
CA GLN A 33 -4.71 -1.48 -25.18
C GLN A 33 -5.46 -0.96 -23.94
N LEU A 34 -6.33 -0.01 -24.06
CA LEU A 34 -7.47 0.20 -23.19
C LEU A 34 -8.53 -0.88 -23.46
N ARG A 35 -8.08 -2.14 -23.54
CA ARG A 35 -9.01 -3.27 -23.49
C ARG A 35 -9.80 -3.10 -22.23
N ALA A 36 -11.11 -2.91 -22.41
CA ALA A 36 -12.08 -2.95 -21.35
C ALA A 36 -11.65 -4.08 -20.40
N GLN A 37 -11.22 -3.70 -19.19
CA GLN A 37 -10.90 -4.70 -18.18
C GLN A 37 -12.10 -5.62 -18.15
N SER A 38 -11.90 -6.94 -18.22
CA SER A 38 -13.06 -7.84 -18.25
C SER A 38 -13.97 -7.45 -17.09
N ALA A 39 -15.28 -7.47 -17.30
CA ALA A 39 -16.24 -7.10 -16.25
C ALA A 39 -15.94 -7.86 -14.93
N ASP A 40 -15.50 -9.11 -15.07
CA ASP A 40 -15.10 -9.94 -13.93
C ASP A 40 -13.89 -9.37 -13.17
N LEU A 41 -12.91 -8.79 -13.87
CA LEU A 41 -11.75 -8.17 -13.22
C LEU A 41 -12.13 -6.90 -12.45
N VAL A 42 -13.07 -6.12 -12.98
CA VAL A 42 -13.61 -4.92 -12.31
C VAL A 42 -14.41 -5.32 -11.07
N LEU A 43 -15.29 -6.31 -11.19
CA LEU A 43 -16.10 -6.80 -10.07
C LEU A 43 -15.24 -7.47 -9.00
N CYS A 44 -14.24 -8.27 -9.38
CA CYS A 44 -13.26 -8.83 -8.45
C CYS A 44 -12.56 -7.71 -7.65
N ALA A 45 -12.09 -6.66 -8.33
CA ALA A 45 -11.42 -5.54 -7.67
C ALA A 45 -12.35 -4.78 -6.70
N ARG A 46 -13.60 -4.52 -7.08
CA ARG A 46 -14.56 -3.84 -6.21
C ARG A 46 -14.88 -4.61 -4.93
N LEU A 47 -14.89 -5.94 -5.00
CA LEU A 47 -15.28 -6.80 -3.89
C LEU A 47 -14.12 -7.25 -3.01
N ALA A 48 -12.91 -7.34 -3.56
CA ALA A 48 -11.78 -7.98 -2.88
C ALA A 48 -10.44 -7.24 -3.00
N ALA A 49 -10.38 -6.01 -3.52
CA ALA A 49 -9.13 -5.28 -3.55
C ALA A 49 -8.72 -4.84 -2.14
N ASP A 50 -7.45 -5.05 -1.80
CA ASP A 50 -6.84 -4.49 -0.61
C ASP A 50 -6.53 -3.00 -0.83
N PRO A 51 -6.91 -2.11 0.08
CA PRO A 51 -6.55 -0.68 -0.02
C PRO A 51 -5.05 -0.44 -0.14
N ALA A 52 -4.23 -1.27 0.50
CA ALA A 52 -2.77 -1.18 0.52
C ALA A 52 -2.09 -1.94 -0.64
N ASP A 53 -2.85 -2.60 -1.54
CA ASP A 53 -2.26 -3.30 -2.68
C ASP A 53 -1.76 -2.31 -3.74
N PRO A 54 -0.46 -2.26 -4.06
CA PRO A 54 0.07 -1.38 -5.10
C PRO A 54 -0.47 -1.69 -6.50
N ASP A 55 -1.00 -2.90 -6.73
CA ASP A 55 -1.64 -3.28 -7.99
C ASP A 55 -3.12 -2.88 -8.05
N LYS A 56 -3.67 -2.29 -6.99
CA LYS A 56 -5.06 -1.86 -6.94
C LYS A 56 -5.32 -0.71 -7.93
N PRO A 57 -6.41 -0.74 -8.73
CA PRO A 57 -6.79 0.38 -9.56
C PRO A 57 -7.04 1.64 -8.71
N VAL A 58 -6.67 2.80 -9.22
CA VAL A 58 -6.79 4.07 -8.49
C VAL A 58 -8.24 4.48 -8.23
N ASP A 59 -9.15 4.07 -9.10
CA ASP A 59 -10.59 4.30 -9.01
C ASP A 59 -11.33 3.30 -8.11
N VAL A 60 -10.64 2.25 -7.63
CA VAL A 60 -11.19 1.28 -6.70
C VAL A 60 -10.75 1.64 -5.29
N ARG A 61 -11.71 1.85 -4.40
CA ARG A 61 -11.45 2.17 -2.99
C ARG A 61 -10.70 1.04 -2.26
N GLY A 62 -11.04 -0.21 -2.60
CA GLY A 62 -10.60 -1.38 -1.86
C GLY A 62 -11.40 -1.59 -0.56
N THR A 63 -11.22 -2.74 0.04
CA THR A 63 -11.83 -3.11 1.33
C THR A 63 -10.78 -3.77 2.22
N PRO A 64 -10.64 -3.38 3.49
CA PRO A 64 -9.73 -4.05 4.42
C PRO A 64 -10.03 -5.54 4.51
N ASP A 65 -11.31 -5.90 4.59
CA ASP A 65 -11.80 -7.28 4.60
C ASP A 65 -12.86 -7.49 3.52
N VAL A 66 -12.91 -8.71 2.99
CA VAL A 66 -14.00 -9.10 2.08
C VAL A 66 -15.25 -9.32 2.91
N ALA A 67 -16.30 -8.54 2.64
CA ALA A 67 -17.54 -8.63 3.41
C ALA A 67 -18.16 -10.04 3.29
N PRO A 68 -18.72 -10.61 4.38
CA PRO A 68 -19.29 -11.96 4.36
C PRO A 68 -20.34 -12.18 3.27
N SER A 69 -21.16 -11.16 2.97
CA SER A 69 -22.14 -11.18 1.88
C SER A 69 -21.53 -11.30 0.49
N ASP A 70 -20.29 -10.86 0.33
CA ASP A 70 -19.64 -10.69 -0.96
C ASP A 70 -18.66 -11.83 -1.28
N ILE A 71 -18.32 -12.67 -0.30
CA ILE A 71 -17.29 -13.71 -0.43
C ILE A 71 -17.54 -14.62 -1.64
N ALA A 72 -18.74 -15.19 -1.75
CA ALA A 72 -19.06 -16.13 -2.84
C ALA A 72 -18.97 -15.44 -4.21
N THR A 73 -19.44 -14.21 -4.29
CA THR A 73 -19.42 -13.38 -5.50
C THR A 73 -17.98 -12.99 -5.86
N ALA A 74 -17.17 -12.60 -4.86
CA ALA A 74 -15.77 -12.30 -5.05
C ALA A 74 -14.99 -13.52 -5.56
N ILE A 75 -15.17 -14.70 -4.94
CA ILE A 75 -14.55 -15.94 -5.42
C ILE A 75 -14.90 -16.20 -6.89
N LYS A 76 -16.19 -16.10 -7.26
CA LYS A 76 -16.66 -16.33 -8.63
C LYS A 76 -15.91 -15.43 -9.62
N PHE A 77 -15.99 -14.12 -9.45
CA PHE A 77 -15.41 -13.17 -10.41
C PHE A 77 -13.89 -13.16 -10.39
N CYS A 78 -13.27 -13.24 -9.20
CA CYS A 78 -11.82 -13.31 -9.11
C CYS A 78 -11.25 -14.59 -9.74
N LYS A 79 -11.93 -15.73 -9.62
CA LYS A 79 -11.54 -16.99 -10.24
C LYS A 79 -11.56 -16.91 -11.77
N THR A 80 -12.59 -16.29 -12.36
CA THR A 80 -12.66 -16.07 -13.82
C THR A 80 -11.54 -15.13 -14.28
N ALA A 81 -11.26 -14.05 -13.52
CA ALA A 81 -10.24 -13.08 -13.86
C ALA A 81 -8.79 -13.55 -13.57
N ALA A 82 -8.60 -14.60 -12.75
CA ALA A 82 -7.29 -15.03 -12.23
C ALA A 82 -6.30 -15.50 -13.33
N GLY A 83 -6.80 -15.99 -14.48
CA GLY A 83 -5.94 -16.48 -15.56
C GLY A 83 -5.01 -15.43 -16.14
N SER A 84 -5.45 -14.19 -16.23
CA SER A 84 -4.75 -13.09 -16.90
C SER A 84 -4.08 -12.08 -15.98
N SER A 85 -4.39 -12.07 -14.67
CA SER A 85 -4.00 -10.98 -13.78
C SER A 85 -3.43 -11.47 -12.45
N ARG A 86 -2.18 -11.04 -12.12
CA ARG A 86 -1.58 -11.26 -10.78
C ARG A 86 -2.43 -10.63 -9.69
N ARG A 87 -3.03 -9.47 -9.97
CA ARG A 87 -3.95 -8.77 -9.07
C ARG A 87 -5.18 -9.61 -8.75
N ALA A 88 -5.85 -10.16 -9.77
CA ALA A 88 -7.02 -11.01 -9.56
C ALA A 88 -6.67 -12.30 -8.79
N LEU A 89 -5.49 -12.87 -9.00
CA LEU A 89 -4.97 -14.00 -8.20
C LEU A 89 -4.79 -13.62 -6.73
N TYR A 90 -4.23 -12.45 -6.44
CA TYR A 90 -4.10 -11.95 -5.07
C TYR A 90 -5.46 -11.76 -4.41
N GLN A 91 -6.39 -11.09 -5.10
CA GLN A 91 -7.76 -10.84 -4.62
C GLN A 91 -8.54 -12.14 -4.43
N LEU A 92 -8.33 -13.13 -5.29
CA LEU A 92 -8.90 -14.48 -5.14
C LEU A 92 -8.40 -15.15 -3.85
N GLY A 93 -7.11 -15.02 -3.55
CA GLY A 93 -6.53 -15.51 -2.30
C GLY A 93 -7.17 -14.86 -1.08
N ARG A 94 -7.41 -13.53 -1.11
CA ARG A 94 -8.14 -12.82 -0.04
C ARG A 94 -9.57 -13.33 0.13
N ALA A 95 -10.29 -13.53 -0.97
CA ALA A 95 -11.65 -14.04 -0.93
C ALA A 95 -11.71 -15.48 -0.37
N TYR A 96 -10.76 -16.34 -0.73
CA TYR A 96 -10.64 -17.68 -0.16
C TYR A 96 -10.30 -17.66 1.32
N ALA A 97 -9.37 -16.77 1.74
CA ALA A 97 -9.02 -16.62 3.16
C ALA A 97 -10.23 -16.15 4.00
N ALA A 98 -11.00 -15.17 3.50
CA ALA A 98 -12.26 -14.74 4.11
C ALA A 98 -13.30 -15.88 4.20
N ASN A 99 -13.30 -16.80 3.24
CA ASN A 99 -14.14 -18.01 3.24
C ASN A 99 -13.55 -19.16 4.08
N ARG A 100 -12.49 -18.92 4.84
CA ARG A 100 -11.77 -19.95 5.64
C ARG A 100 -11.19 -21.10 4.80
N GLN A 101 -11.01 -20.90 3.51
CA GLN A 101 -10.41 -21.83 2.55
C GLN A 101 -8.90 -21.51 2.40
N LEU A 102 -8.15 -21.71 3.50
CA LEU A 102 -6.76 -21.32 3.57
C LEU A 102 -5.84 -22.06 2.58
N PRO A 103 -6.02 -23.37 2.29
CA PRO A 103 -5.23 -24.07 1.26
C PRO A 103 -5.39 -23.43 -0.14
N GLU A 104 -6.61 -23.08 -0.53
CA GLU A 104 -6.92 -22.42 -1.80
C GLU A 104 -6.36 -20.99 -1.84
N ALA A 105 -6.43 -20.27 -0.72
CA ALA A 105 -5.84 -18.94 -0.59
C ALA A 105 -4.32 -18.99 -0.80
N ILE A 106 -3.64 -19.92 -0.16
CA ILE A 106 -2.19 -20.14 -0.31
C ILE A 106 -1.83 -20.46 -1.76
N ALA A 107 -2.61 -21.35 -2.41
CA ALA A 107 -2.37 -21.70 -3.81
C ALA A 107 -2.55 -20.50 -4.75
N ALA A 108 -3.55 -19.65 -4.51
CA ALA A 108 -3.78 -18.44 -5.28
C ALA A 108 -2.66 -17.41 -5.05
N TRP A 109 -2.25 -17.17 -3.79
CA TRP A 109 -1.17 -16.25 -3.47
C TRP A 109 0.19 -16.72 -3.99
N ARG A 110 0.49 -18.03 -4.01
CA ARG A 110 1.71 -18.55 -4.66
C ARG A 110 1.75 -18.18 -6.13
N LYS A 111 0.66 -18.43 -6.87
CA LYS A 111 0.56 -18.05 -8.29
C LYS A 111 0.67 -16.54 -8.50
N ALA A 112 0.10 -15.74 -7.59
CA ALA A 112 0.19 -14.28 -7.65
C ALA A 112 1.64 -13.82 -7.39
N ALA A 113 2.32 -14.37 -6.38
CA ALA A 113 3.71 -14.05 -6.03
C ALA A 113 4.68 -14.45 -7.13
N ASP A 114 4.46 -15.60 -7.80
CA ASP A 114 5.24 -16.03 -8.96
C ASP A 114 5.09 -15.06 -10.15
N LYS A 115 3.91 -14.44 -10.29
CA LYS A 115 3.66 -13.37 -11.27
C LYS A 115 4.09 -11.97 -10.77
N GLY A 116 4.76 -11.87 -9.62
CA GLY A 116 5.31 -10.63 -9.10
C GLY A 116 4.34 -9.78 -8.26
N SER A 117 3.25 -10.33 -7.72
CA SER A 117 2.40 -9.62 -6.76
C SER A 117 3.12 -9.48 -5.42
N THR A 118 3.50 -8.26 -5.07
CA THR A 118 4.21 -7.98 -3.81
C THR A 118 3.31 -8.16 -2.59
N SER A 119 2.02 -7.85 -2.71
CA SER A 119 1.03 -8.10 -1.66
C SER A 119 0.88 -9.60 -1.38
N ALA A 120 0.85 -10.45 -2.41
CA ALA A 120 0.82 -11.89 -2.22
C ALA A 120 2.10 -12.44 -1.59
N MET A 121 3.27 -11.85 -1.91
CA MET A 121 4.54 -12.19 -1.25
C MET A 121 4.46 -11.88 0.25
N VAL A 122 3.88 -10.74 0.62
CA VAL A 122 3.69 -10.37 2.03
C VAL A 122 2.78 -11.35 2.76
N GLU A 123 1.61 -11.68 2.19
CA GLU A 123 0.69 -12.64 2.83
C GLU A 123 1.34 -14.02 3.03
N LEU A 124 2.01 -14.56 2.01
CA LEU A 124 2.74 -15.82 2.14
C LEU A 124 3.86 -15.73 3.16
N GLY A 125 4.60 -14.62 3.19
CA GLY A 125 5.66 -14.38 4.16
C GLY A 125 5.13 -14.41 5.60
N VAL A 126 3.98 -13.81 5.86
CA VAL A 126 3.30 -13.87 7.16
C VAL A 126 2.92 -15.30 7.52
N LEU A 127 2.32 -16.04 6.59
CA LEU A 127 1.95 -17.44 6.83
C LEU A 127 3.15 -18.34 7.13
N TYR A 128 4.25 -18.20 6.39
CA TYR A 128 5.49 -18.93 6.68
C TYR A 128 6.11 -18.52 8.01
N GLY A 129 6.09 -17.23 8.34
CA GLY A 129 6.65 -16.72 9.60
C GLY A 129 5.87 -17.20 10.84
N THR A 130 4.54 -17.30 10.72
CA THR A 130 3.65 -17.72 11.82
C THR A 130 3.39 -19.21 11.86
N GLY A 131 3.53 -19.93 10.75
CA GLY A 131 3.12 -21.33 10.61
C GLY A 131 1.60 -21.52 10.45
N SER A 132 0.86 -20.45 10.08
CA SER A 132 -0.59 -20.50 9.95
C SER A 132 -1.02 -21.21 8.66
N GLY A 133 -1.53 -22.42 8.76
CA GLY A 133 -1.98 -23.22 7.60
C GLY A 133 -0.89 -23.73 6.67
N ILE A 134 0.36 -23.54 7.04
CA ILE A 134 1.57 -23.97 6.32
C ILE A 134 2.67 -24.23 7.37
N ALA A 135 3.60 -25.12 7.09
CA ALA A 135 4.72 -25.32 8.00
C ALA A 135 5.52 -24.02 8.19
N LYS A 136 5.85 -23.70 9.44
CA LYS A 136 6.65 -22.50 9.76
C LYS A 136 8.02 -22.61 9.10
N ASP A 137 8.39 -21.56 8.35
CA ASP A 137 9.68 -21.42 7.68
C ASP A 137 10.08 -19.94 7.62
N GLU A 138 10.86 -19.53 8.61
CA GLU A 138 11.32 -18.14 8.71
C GLU A 138 12.26 -17.74 7.56
N ALA A 139 12.99 -18.69 6.96
CA ALA A 139 13.86 -18.40 5.82
C ALA A 139 13.04 -18.08 4.57
N GLN A 140 11.97 -18.83 4.32
CA GLN A 140 11.04 -18.52 3.23
C GLN A 140 10.28 -17.22 3.49
N ALA A 141 9.85 -16.97 4.72
CA ALA A 141 9.20 -15.71 5.10
C ALA A 141 10.12 -14.52 4.76
N ARG A 142 11.38 -14.57 5.20
CA ARG A 142 12.39 -13.56 4.92
C ARG A 142 12.56 -13.32 3.43
N LYS A 143 12.79 -14.38 2.64
CA LYS A 143 12.97 -14.28 1.19
C LYS A 143 11.79 -13.60 0.50
N LEU A 144 10.58 -13.89 0.93
CA LEU A 144 9.37 -13.28 0.40
C LEU A 144 9.26 -11.80 0.77
N PHE A 145 9.57 -11.44 2.02
CA PHE A 145 9.59 -10.04 2.44
C PHE A 145 10.71 -9.24 1.78
N GLU A 146 11.90 -9.84 1.57
CA GLU A 146 12.99 -9.21 0.81
C GLU A 146 12.57 -8.88 -0.62
N ARG A 147 11.95 -9.84 -1.31
CA ARG A 147 11.43 -9.60 -2.67
C ARG A 147 10.37 -8.50 -2.71
N ALA A 148 9.44 -8.50 -1.74
CA ALA A 148 8.42 -7.47 -1.64
C ALA A 148 9.03 -6.09 -1.32
N ALA A 149 10.01 -6.05 -0.40
CA ALA A 149 10.72 -4.83 -0.01
C ALA A 149 11.55 -4.24 -1.16
N GLN A 150 12.27 -5.07 -1.92
CA GLN A 150 13.02 -4.67 -3.12
C GLN A 150 12.12 -4.06 -4.19
N ALA A 151 10.89 -4.55 -4.29
CA ALA A 151 9.88 -3.98 -5.18
C ALA A 151 9.13 -2.77 -4.56
N GLY A 152 9.58 -2.24 -3.41
CA GLY A 152 9.04 -1.04 -2.78
C GLY A 152 7.73 -1.27 -2.02
N ASN A 153 7.35 -2.51 -1.69
CA ASN A 153 6.16 -2.78 -0.90
C ASN A 153 6.40 -2.42 0.58
N PRO A 154 5.67 -1.44 1.16
CA PRO A 154 5.94 -0.96 2.52
C PRO A 154 5.72 -2.02 3.59
N ARG A 155 4.70 -2.86 3.44
CA ARG A 155 4.43 -3.98 4.37
C ARG A 155 5.55 -5.03 4.31
N GLY A 156 6.12 -5.26 3.10
CA GLY A 156 7.29 -6.10 2.93
C GLY A 156 8.51 -5.56 3.69
N ILE A 157 8.74 -4.24 3.62
CA ILE A 157 9.83 -3.56 4.32
C ILE A 157 9.64 -3.68 5.84
N SER A 158 8.44 -3.37 6.35
CA SER A 158 8.14 -3.44 7.79
C SER A 158 8.25 -4.86 8.35
N ASN A 159 7.72 -5.86 7.62
CA ASN A 159 7.81 -7.26 8.03
C ASN A 159 9.24 -7.80 7.99
N LEU A 160 10.03 -7.38 7.00
CA LEU A 160 11.46 -7.74 6.95
C LEU A 160 12.22 -7.18 8.16
N ALA A 161 11.93 -5.93 8.54
CA ALA A 161 12.51 -5.33 9.74
C ALA A 161 12.10 -6.07 11.03
N ALA A 162 10.84 -6.49 11.13
CA ALA A 162 10.33 -7.22 12.29
C ALA A 162 10.96 -8.62 12.43
N LEU A 163 11.27 -9.31 11.32
CA LEU A 163 11.95 -10.62 11.34
C LEU A 163 13.43 -10.54 11.70
N GLY A 164 14.01 -9.36 11.69
CA GLY A 164 15.43 -9.16 11.89
C GLY A 164 16.30 -9.45 10.66
N GLY A 165 17.55 -9.02 10.71
CA GLY A 165 18.56 -9.31 9.70
C GLY A 165 18.89 -10.80 9.64
N GLY A 166 19.29 -11.34 8.48
CA GLY A 166 19.52 -12.78 8.26
C GLY A 166 20.43 -13.46 9.28
N GLY A 167 20.21 -14.76 9.49
CA GLY A 167 21.13 -15.61 10.24
C GLY A 167 21.20 -15.38 11.75
N GLY A 168 20.11 -14.91 12.40
CA GLY A 168 20.11 -14.65 13.85
C GLY A 168 20.48 -13.21 14.22
N ALA A 169 20.62 -12.32 13.24
CA ALA A 169 20.80 -10.91 13.50
C ALA A 169 19.49 -10.27 14.03
N SER A 170 19.64 -9.33 14.93
CA SER A 170 18.52 -8.53 15.47
C SER A 170 17.77 -7.81 14.34
N PRO A 171 16.48 -7.47 14.57
CA PRO A 171 15.75 -6.58 13.68
C PRO A 171 16.58 -5.32 13.35
N ASP A 172 16.54 -4.88 12.08
CA ASP A 172 17.20 -3.64 11.67
C ASP A 172 16.14 -2.57 11.34
N PRO A 173 15.53 -1.94 12.38
CA PRO A 173 14.52 -0.94 12.20
C PRO A 173 15.07 0.36 11.58
N ALA A 174 16.37 0.65 11.74
CA ALA A 174 16.98 1.82 11.12
C ALA A 174 17.00 1.65 9.59
N ARG A 175 17.37 0.48 9.12
CA ARG A 175 17.33 0.15 7.69
C ARG A 175 15.92 0.18 7.13
N ALA A 176 14.94 -0.34 7.88
CA ALA A 176 13.53 -0.28 7.48
C ALA A 176 13.07 1.18 7.34
N ARG A 177 13.44 2.05 8.29
CA ARG A 177 13.12 3.48 8.25
C ARG A 177 13.70 4.16 7.01
N GLU A 178 14.94 3.85 6.61
CA GLU A 178 15.53 4.36 5.37
C GLU A 178 14.77 3.89 4.11
N LEU A 179 14.43 2.62 4.04
CA LEU A 179 13.70 2.06 2.89
C LEU A 179 12.29 2.63 2.78
N LEU A 180 11.59 2.76 3.93
CA LEU A 180 10.27 3.39 3.98
C LEU A 180 10.34 4.87 3.60
N ALA A 181 11.40 5.61 3.98
CA ALA A 181 11.56 7.00 3.60
C ALA A 181 11.60 7.18 2.07
N LYS A 182 12.29 6.29 1.35
CA LYS A 182 12.30 6.28 -0.12
C LYS A 182 10.92 5.97 -0.71
N ALA A 183 10.22 4.98 -0.16
CA ALA A 183 8.89 4.61 -0.64
C ALA A 183 7.82 5.67 -0.28
N ALA A 184 8.00 6.42 0.79
CA ALA A 184 7.07 7.45 1.29
C ALA A 184 6.99 8.70 0.42
N GLU A 185 7.83 8.84 -0.61
CA GLU A 185 7.73 9.97 -1.54
C GLU A 185 6.34 10.03 -2.21
N THR A 186 5.78 8.89 -2.58
CA THR A 186 4.52 8.80 -3.31
C THR A 186 3.51 7.81 -2.74
N ASN A 187 3.92 6.89 -1.86
CA ASN A 187 3.09 5.78 -1.40
C ASN A 187 2.48 6.06 -0.02
N ALA A 188 1.14 6.11 0.06
CA ALA A 188 0.41 6.43 1.29
C ALA A 188 0.64 5.40 2.42
N GLU A 189 0.77 4.12 2.10
CA GLU A 189 1.07 3.08 3.09
C GLU A 189 2.49 3.27 3.66
N ALA A 190 3.48 3.59 2.79
CA ALA A 190 4.84 3.88 3.25
C ALA A 190 4.90 5.14 4.13
N GLN A 191 4.15 6.19 3.77
CA GLN A 191 4.01 7.39 4.59
C GLN A 191 3.42 7.05 5.96
N TYR A 192 2.37 6.24 5.99
CA TYR A 192 1.75 5.80 7.24
C TYR A 192 2.72 4.97 8.10
N GLN A 193 3.38 3.97 7.53
CA GLN A 193 4.32 3.11 8.24
C GLN A 193 5.54 3.90 8.76
N LEU A 194 6.11 4.78 7.95
CA LEU A 194 7.19 5.65 8.39
C LEU A 194 6.72 6.61 9.49
N GLY A 195 5.52 7.14 9.38
CA GLY A 195 4.90 7.98 10.41
C GLY A 195 4.79 7.25 11.74
N LEU A 196 4.39 5.98 11.76
CA LEU A 196 4.38 5.16 12.98
C LEU A 196 5.77 5.01 13.58
N MET A 197 6.78 4.68 12.76
CA MET A 197 8.17 4.54 13.23
C MET A 197 8.70 5.84 13.82
N LEU A 198 8.38 6.99 13.23
CA LEU A 198 8.75 8.30 13.77
C LEU A 198 8.05 8.59 15.10
N ALA A 199 6.74 8.30 15.18
CA ALA A 199 5.93 8.52 16.37
C ALA A 199 6.37 7.68 17.57
N GLU A 200 6.95 6.50 17.33
CA GLU A 200 7.39 5.55 18.35
C GLU A 200 8.90 5.61 18.61
N GLY A 201 9.67 6.33 17.78
CA GLY A 201 11.13 6.32 17.85
C GLY A 201 11.75 5.00 17.38
N THR A 202 11.02 4.21 16.61
CA THR A 202 11.50 2.93 16.09
C THR A 202 12.53 3.16 14.98
N GLY A 203 13.73 2.62 15.15
CA GLY A 203 14.82 2.77 14.18
C GLY A 203 15.50 4.13 14.16
N GLY A 204 15.27 4.97 15.19
CA GLY A 204 15.89 6.29 15.34
C GLY A 204 15.14 7.15 16.36
N PRO A 205 15.50 8.42 16.52
CA PRO A 205 14.82 9.29 17.48
C PRO A 205 13.33 9.43 17.14
N GLN A 206 12.53 9.60 18.21
CA GLN A 206 11.12 9.96 18.09
C GLN A 206 10.97 11.36 17.48
N ASP A 207 10.02 11.51 16.55
CA ASP A 207 9.73 12.77 15.88
C ASP A 207 8.21 12.88 15.61
N ASP A 208 7.48 13.44 16.55
CA ASP A 208 6.02 13.63 16.43
C ASP A 208 5.64 14.63 15.33
N ALA A 209 6.48 15.64 15.06
CA ALA A 209 6.21 16.62 14.00
C ALA A 209 6.37 16.00 12.61
N GLY A 210 7.46 15.23 12.41
CA GLY A 210 7.68 14.45 11.21
C GLY A 210 6.61 13.40 10.99
N ALA A 211 6.20 12.68 12.05
CA ALA A 211 5.13 11.70 12.02
C ALA A 211 3.80 12.33 11.57
N ARG A 212 3.42 13.47 12.16
CA ARG A 212 2.22 14.23 11.79
C ARG A 212 2.21 14.61 10.32
N THR A 213 3.32 15.14 9.81
CA THR A 213 3.47 15.50 8.39
C THR A 213 3.26 14.30 7.46
N LEU A 214 3.78 13.14 7.82
CA LEU A 214 3.61 11.92 7.04
C LEU A 214 2.18 11.39 7.11
N PHE A 215 1.56 11.41 8.28
CA PHE A 215 0.15 11.05 8.42
C PHE A 215 -0.76 12.00 7.64
N GLU A 216 -0.47 13.30 7.59
CA GLU A 216 -1.21 14.26 6.75
C GLU A 216 -1.12 13.91 5.26
N LYS A 217 0.07 13.60 4.77
CA LYS A 217 0.27 13.18 3.37
C LYS A 217 -0.51 11.90 3.03
N ALA A 218 -0.47 10.90 3.91
CA ALA A 218 -1.22 9.67 3.73
C ALA A 218 -2.75 9.88 3.86
N ALA A 219 -3.19 10.73 4.81
CA ALA A 219 -4.59 11.10 5.02
C ALA A 219 -5.17 11.89 3.82
N ALA A 220 -4.36 12.70 3.15
CA ALA A 220 -4.74 13.37 1.90
C ALA A 220 -5.04 12.36 0.79
N GLN A 221 -4.39 11.20 0.80
CA GLN A 221 -4.66 10.07 -0.08
C GLN A 221 -5.77 9.14 0.43
N ASN A 222 -6.52 9.55 1.45
CA ASN A 222 -7.59 8.79 2.12
C ASN A 222 -7.12 7.46 2.73
N HIS A 223 -5.89 7.39 3.24
CA HIS A 223 -5.42 6.21 3.97
C HIS A 223 -6.13 6.11 5.33
N PRO A 224 -6.93 5.02 5.60
CA PRO A 224 -7.80 4.98 6.77
C PRO A 224 -7.05 5.04 8.11
N GLY A 225 -5.92 4.32 8.20
CA GLY A 225 -5.08 4.34 9.40
C GLY A 225 -4.41 5.69 9.64
N ALA A 226 -3.98 6.38 8.58
CA ALA A 226 -3.41 7.71 8.71
C ALA A 226 -4.44 8.76 9.14
N LEU A 227 -5.67 8.66 8.65
CA LEU A 227 -6.78 9.50 9.11
C LEU A 227 -7.07 9.26 10.59
N GLU A 228 -7.08 8.01 11.05
CA GLU A 228 -7.23 7.67 12.47
C GLU A 228 -6.09 8.27 13.30
N ARG A 229 -4.84 8.10 12.89
CA ARG A 229 -3.67 8.66 13.58
C ARG A 229 -3.69 10.19 13.59
N MET A 230 -4.11 10.84 12.51
CA MET A 230 -4.30 12.30 12.48
C MET A 230 -5.37 12.75 13.49
N GLY A 231 -6.46 11.99 13.63
CA GLY A 231 -7.46 12.24 14.67
C GLY A 231 -6.82 12.19 16.07
N ALA A 232 -6.07 11.15 16.39
CA ALA A 232 -5.39 10.99 17.68
C ALA A 232 -4.34 12.08 17.93
N PHE A 233 -3.46 12.33 16.97
CA PHE A 233 -2.42 13.36 17.09
C PHE A 233 -3.00 14.77 17.28
N THR A 234 -4.07 15.09 16.55
CA THR A 234 -4.75 16.39 16.67
C THR A 234 -5.49 16.52 17.98
N GLN A 235 -6.11 15.44 18.47
CA GLN A 235 -6.79 15.40 19.77
C GLN A 235 -5.82 15.60 20.94
N GLU A 236 -4.61 15.01 20.84
CA GLU A 236 -3.59 15.04 21.89
C GLU A 236 -2.67 16.26 21.77
N GLY A 237 -2.60 16.90 20.61
CA GLY A 237 -1.65 17.97 20.31
C GLY A 237 -0.25 17.48 20.02
N ARG A 238 -0.08 16.22 19.58
CA ARG A 238 1.23 15.64 19.22
C ARG A 238 1.70 16.23 17.90
N GLY A 239 2.93 16.69 17.90
CA GLY A 239 3.56 17.29 16.73
C GLY A 239 2.90 18.58 16.22
N GLY A 240 1.97 19.20 16.99
CA GLY A 240 1.28 20.42 16.62
C GLY A 240 0.17 20.83 17.60
N ALA A 241 -0.65 21.78 17.20
CA ALA A 241 -1.73 22.28 18.05
C ALA A 241 -2.81 21.21 18.31
N LYS A 242 -3.38 21.25 19.51
CA LYS A 242 -4.54 20.46 19.89
C LYS A 242 -5.80 21.10 19.30
N ASP A 243 -6.64 20.28 18.62
CA ASP A 243 -7.88 20.71 18.00
C ASP A 243 -8.89 19.55 18.00
N SER A 244 -9.90 19.62 18.87
CA SER A 244 -10.90 18.57 19.02
C SER A 244 -11.87 18.50 17.84
N ASP A 245 -12.15 19.60 17.17
CA ASP A 245 -13.08 19.61 16.03
C ASP A 245 -12.41 19.06 14.79
N ALA A 246 -11.15 19.42 14.55
CA ALA A 246 -10.34 18.79 13.51
C ALA A 246 -10.15 17.28 13.76
N ALA A 247 -9.94 16.86 15.03
CA ALA A 247 -9.86 15.45 15.39
C ALA A 247 -11.13 14.68 15.04
N LYS A 248 -12.33 15.22 15.39
CA LYS A 248 -13.63 14.65 15.00
C LYS A 248 -13.75 14.49 13.48
N ALA A 249 -13.33 15.50 12.71
CA ALA A 249 -13.38 15.45 11.25
C ALA A 249 -12.48 14.33 10.68
N TYR A 250 -11.27 14.16 11.21
CA TYR A 250 -10.37 13.07 10.82
C TYR A 250 -10.94 11.70 11.16
N TYR A 251 -11.43 11.50 12.39
CA TYR A 251 -12.07 10.25 12.79
C TYR A 251 -13.33 9.95 11.97
N GLY A 252 -14.15 10.96 11.66
CA GLY A 252 -15.33 10.82 10.81
C GLY A 252 -14.97 10.31 9.41
N ARG A 253 -13.92 10.88 8.80
CA ARG A 253 -13.41 10.41 7.51
C ARG A 253 -12.90 8.98 7.60
N ALA A 254 -12.12 8.63 8.62
CA ALA A 254 -11.60 7.27 8.81
C ALA A 254 -12.73 6.27 9.04
N ALA A 255 -13.73 6.60 9.85
CA ALA A 255 -14.92 5.79 10.13
C ALA A 255 -15.72 5.52 8.85
N ALA A 256 -15.91 6.55 8.00
CA ALA A 256 -16.56 6.41 6.70
C ALA A 256 -15.78 5.49 5.74
N LEU A 257 -14.47 5.31 5.96
CA LEU A 257 -13.63 4.35 5.24
C LEU A 257 -13.59 2.96 5.89
N GLY A 258 -14.39 2.73 6.94
CA GLY A 258 -14.50 1.44 7.61
C GLY A 258 -13.50 1.22 8.75
N ASN A 259 -12.79 2.26 9.22
CA ASN A 259 -11.88 2.12 10.36
C ASN A 259 -12.68 2.04 11.66
N GLU A 260 -12.66 0.87 12.31
CA GLU A 260 -13.45 0.60 13.52
C GLU A 260 -12.91 1.34 14.74
N ASP A 261 -11.62 1.56 14.83
CA ASP A 261 -11.03 2.30 15.96
C ASP A 261 -11.38 3.79 15.87
N ALA A 262 -11.42 4.35 14.68
CA ALA A 262 -11.92 5.69 14.44
C ALA A 262 -13.41 5.84 14.78
N LYS A 263 -14.25 4.83 14.47
CA LYS A 263 -15.66 4.84 14.90
C LYS A 263 -15.80 4.89 16.41
N LYS A 264 -15.00 4.09 17.13
CA LYS A 264 -14.98 4.08 18.59
C LYS A 264 -14.47 5.42 19.17
N ALA A 265 -13.41 5.99 18.55
CA ALA A 265 -12.85 7.27 18.96
C ALA A 265 -13.84 8.41 18.74
N LEU A 266 -14.49 8.47 17.58
CA LEU A 266 -15.53 9.45 17.26
C LEU A 266 -16.67 9.38 18.27
N LYS A 267 -17.18 8.18 18.54
CA LYS A 267 -18.25 7.97 19.54
C LYS A 267 -17.84 8.48 20.94
N ARG A 268 -16.58 8.29 21.36
CA ARG A 268 -16.09 8.82 22.64
C ARG A 268 -16.05 10.35 22.68
N LEU A 269 -15.75 10.99 21.55
CA LEU A 269 -15.72 12.46 21.44
C LEU A 269 -17.11 13.08 21.36
N GLU A 270 -18.06 12.38 20.74
CA GLU A 270 -19.46 12.83 20.63
C GLU A 270 -20.25 12.57 21.92
N CYS A 271 -19.88 11.50 22.63
CA CYS A 271 -20.59 11.05 23.83
C CYS A 271 -19.60 10.94 25.01
N PRO A 272 -19.03 12.04 25.51
CA PRO A 272 -17.93 12.01 26.47
C PRO A 272 -18.33 11.59 27.89
N TYR A 273 -19.62 11.66 28.22
CA TYR A 273 -20.08 11.40 29.60
C TYR A 273 -20.58 9.96 29.72
N ALA A 274 -19.87 9.16 30.51
CA ALA A 274 -20.30 7.81 30.86
C ALA A 274 -21.34 7.88 31.99
N ILE A 275 -22.55 7.42 31.74
CA ILE A 275 -23.56 7.18 32.77
C ILE A 275 -23.29 5.82 33.41
N LYS A 276 -23.16 5.83 34.75
CA LYS A 276 -23.01 4.65 35.57
C LYS A 276 -24.22 4.42 36.44
N ASP A 277 -24.56 3.17 36.72
CA ASP A 277 -25.60 2.82 37.69
C ASP A 277 -25.15 3.13 39.14
N LYS A 278 -26.06 2.95 40.11
CA LYS A 278 -25.78 3.16 41.53
C LYS A 278 -24.66 2.22 42.07
N ARG A 279 -24.32 1.18 41.36
CA ARG A 279 -23.26 0.22 41.71
C ARG A 279 -21.95 0.54 41.01
N GLY A 280 -21.90 1.61 40.19
CA GLY A 280 -20.73 2.03 39.46
C GLY A 280 -20.52 1.31 38.10
N ASN A 281 -21.46 0.45 37.68
CA ASN A 281 -21.34 -0.23 36.36
C ASN A 281 -21.73 0.73 35.26
N PHE A 282 -21.02 0.60 34.10
CA PHE A 282 -21.32 1.39 32.93
C PHE A 282 -22.71 1.04 32.36
N VAL A 283 -23.54 2.02 32.13
CA VAL A 283 -24.88 1.89 31.55
C VAL A 283 -24.88 2.34 30.09
N THR A 284 -24.49 3.59 29.84
CA THR A 284 -24.44 4.18 28.50
C THR A 284 -23.58 5.44 28.51
N ASN A 285 -23.33 6.01 27.32
CA ASN A 285 -22.75 7.34 27.21
C ASN A 285 -23.86 8.37 26.91
N LEU A 286 -23.73 9.58 27.47
CA LEU A 286 -24.56 10.70 27.12
C LEU A 286 -23.94 11.46 25.95
N CYS A 287 -24.70 11.60 24.87
CA CYS A 287 -24.32 12.29 23.64
C CYS A 287 -25.06 13.64 23.59
N PHE A 288 -24.39 14.68 23.09
CA PHE A 288 -24.95 16.01 22.91
C PHE A 288 -24.86 16.42 21.45
#